data_6e2aa0deb2ec03e9492a034849df62b0
#
_entry.id   6e2aa0deb2ec03e9492a034849df62b0
#
_cell.length_a   1.000
_cell.length_b   1.000
_cell.length_c   1.000
_cell.angle_alpha   90.00
_cell.angle_beta   90.00
_cell.angle_gamma   90.00
#
_symmetry.space_group_name_H-M   'P 1'
#
loop_
_entity.id
_entity.type
_entity.pdbx_description
1 polymer ?
#
loop_
_entity_poly.entity_id
_entity_poly.type
_entity_poly.pdbx_seq_one_letter_code
_entity_poly.pdbx_strand_id
1 'polypeptide(L)'
;EWYQRLEIVRQEDKLRFLFPTDKARAEETLATGQLALADAFVQAASRDTGRNSEATKTLYEMLLPLRLRELAPQQGNMVVIVDRQSACYPWELLENRWSNGERPPSVAAGFVRQFRTDTFRQRPLHSPGNTALVIGNPDLQGSPEFADLPGAREEAQAVADQLSGEAYDVIDCIDQPATPIMEALHKNSWRILHLAGHGVHEHPAASGKVSGMVIGPSSFLTPGDIAQMRYVPELVFINCCHLGRVDGARPLDRLGLAANLGEEFIAMGVRAVIAAGWAVDDRAGQAFAATFYRNMLAGETFGEAVRIAREDVWLRFPDVNTWGAYQCYGDPDFRFHRDSAAPRHNQTPFTTAHELVSELDNLAADLRAGATDDAAGKIERRLGRIPAKQRDAWLARAE
;
A
#
# COMPACT_ATOMS: atom_id res chain seq x y z
N GLU A 1 -17.49 5.19 -6.14
CA GLU A 1 -17.88 5.48 -4.75
C GLU A 1 -17.15 6.73 -4.24
N TRP A 2 -17.81 7.51 -3.36
CA TRP A 2 -17.23 8.72 -2.80
C TRP A 2 -16.44 8.39 -1.54
N TYR A 3 -15.15 8.75 -1.50
CA TYR A 3 -14.30 8.65 -0.30
C TYR A 3 -14.26 9.99 0.44
N GLN A 4 -14.55 9.94 1.74
CA GLN A 4 -14.29 11.07 2.63
C GLN A 4 -12.78 11.23 2.82
N ARG A 5 -12.28 12.46 2.91
CA ARG A 5 -10.85 12.75 3.09
C ARG A 5 -10.59 13.34 4.46
N LEU A 6 -9.67 12.71 5.18
CA LEU A 6 -9.17 13.19 6.46
C LEU A 6 -7.66 13.39 6.33
N GLU A 7 -7.19 14.62 6.47
CA GLU A 7 -5.74 14.90 6.51
C GLU A 7 -5.28 14.98 7.97
N ILE A 8 -4.24 14.23 8.30
CA ILE A 8 -3.63 14.15 9.62
C ILE A 8 -2.15 14.48 9.49
N VAL A 9 -1.73 15.59 10.05
CA VAL A 9 -0.35 16.08 9.98
C VAL A 9 0.19 16.26 11.38
N ARG A 10 1.41 15.80 11.62
CA ARG A 10 2.12 16.05 12.87
C ARG A 10 2.88 17.37 12.78
N GLN A 11 2.62 18.26 13.70
CA GLN A 11 3.34 19.54 13.87
C GLN A 11 3.91 19.58 15.28
N GLU A 12 5.21 19.36 15.41
CA GLU A 12 5.90 19.29 16.71
C GLU A 12 5.25 18.21 17.62
N ASP A 13 4.62 18.65 18.72
CA ASP A 13 3.92 17.82 19.71
C ASP A 13 2.39 17.79 19.50
N LYS A 14 1.91 18.17 18.32
CA LYS A 14 0.47 18.26 17.99
C LYS A 14 0.12 17.44 16.77
N LEU A 15 -1.08 16.85 16.80
CA LEU A 15 -1.72 16.29 15.62
C LEU A 15 -2.78 17.27 15.12
N ARG A 16 -2.66 17.70 13.88
CA ARG A 16 -3.59 18.56 13.19
C ARG A 16 -4.44 17.74 12.25
N PHE A 17 -5.74 17.85 12.39
CA PHE A 17 -6.75 17.16 11.61
C PHE A 17 -7.48 18.15 10.72
N LEU A 18 -7.57 17.86 9.42
CA LEU A 18 -8.29 18.64 8.45
C LEU A 18 -9.28 17.74 7.73
N PHE A 19 -10.54 18.09 7.76
CA PHE A 19 -11.59 17.31 7.10
C PHE A 19 -12.64 18.22 6.47
N PRO A 20 -13.13 17.90 5.27
CA PRO A 20 -14.24 18.60 4.66
C PRO A 20 -15.53 18.24 5.39
N THR A 21 -16.36 19.25 5.60
CA THR A 21 -17.77 19.08 6.01
C THR A 21 -18.65 19.57 4.87
N ASP A 22 -19.95 19.29 4.93
CA ASP A 22 -20.91 19.73 3.90
C ASP A 22 -20.93 21.24 3.66
N LYS A 23 -20.43 22.03 4.61
CA LYS A 23 -20.49 23.49 4.59
C LYS A 23 -19.15 24.18 4.60
N ALA A 24 -18.09 23.53 5.08
CA ALA A 24 -16.77 24.14 5.25
C ALA A 24 -15.68 23.10 5.43
N ARG A 25 -14.42 23.54 5.27
CA ARG A 25 -13.25 22.78 5.72
C ARG A 25 -13.09 23.00 7.23
N ALA A 26 -13.25 21.95 8.02
CA ALA A 26 -13.02 21.99 9.44
C ALA A 26 -11.56 21.64 9.77
N GLU A 27 -11.03 22.28 10.79
CA GLU A 27 -9.71 22.05 11.32
C GLU A 27 -9.79 21.88 12.84
N GLU A 28 -9.17 20.80 13.33
CA GLU A 28 -9.04 20.52 14.75
C GLU A 28 -7.58 20.23 15.07
N THR A 29 -7.10 20.72 16.20
CA THR A 29 -5.74 20.45 16.65
C THR A 29 -5.79 19.75 18.00
N LEU A 30 -5.23 18.56 18.04
CA LEU A 30 -5.05 17.79 19.27
C LEU A 30 -3.65 18.09 19.81
N ALA A 31 -3.58 18.78 20.94
CA ALA A 31 -2.34 18.94 21.67
C ALA A 31 -1.99 17.61 22.35
N THR A 32 -0.92 16.99 21.92
CA THR A 32 -0.50 15.67 22.43
C THR A 32 0.53 15.82 23.54
N GLY A 33 0.25 16.63 24.57
CA GLY A 33 1.08 16.65 25.78
C GLY A 33 1.23 15.27 26.45
N GLN A 34 0.62 14.25 25.87
CA GLN A 34 0.65 12.85 26.29
C GLN A 34 1.12 11.92 25.15
N LEU A 35 1.90 12.39 24.17
CA LEU A 35 2.40 11.54 23.09
C LEU A 35 3.14 10.30 23.62
N ALA A 36 3.97 10.46 24.65
CA ALA A 36 4.66 9.32 25.25
C ALA A 36 3.68 8.27 25.82
N LEU A 37 2.51 8.70 26.32
CA LEU A 37 1.47 7.78 26.77
C LEU A 37 0.73 7.15 25.57
N ALA A 38 0.44 7.91 24.52
CA ALA A 38 -0.10 7.36 23.28
C ALA A 38 0.85 6.31 22.68
N ASP A 39 2.15 6.59 22.65
CA ASP A 39 3.18 5.65 22.18
C ASP A 39 3.19 4.35 23.01
N ALA A 40 2.95 4.43 24.33
CA ALA A 40 2.84 3.23 25.17
C ALA A 40 1.61 2.39 24.82
N PHE A 41 0.46 3.01 24.49
CA PHE A 41 -0.72 2.30 24.01
C PHE A 41 -0.55 1.75 22.60
N VAL A 42 0.14 2.48 21.71
CA VAL A 42 0.52 1.96 20.38
C VAL A 42 1.39 0.72 20.56
N GLN A 43 2.38 0.75 21.43
CA GLN A 43 3.19 -0.42 21.74
C GLN A 43 2.35 -1.58 22.29
N ALA A 44 1.42 -1.31 23.21
CA ALA A 44 0.56 -2.33 23.77
C ALA A 44 -0.40 -2.95 22.73
N ALA A 45 -0.85 -2.18 21.76
CA ALA A 45 -1.75 -2.62 20.69
C ALA A 45 -1.05 -3.38 19.56
N SER A 46 0.25 -3.11 19.32
CA SER A 46 1.03 -3.64 18.19
C SER A 46 2.25 -4.48 18.63
N ARG A 47 2.35 -4.85 19.91
CA ARG A 47 3.48 -5.58 20.49
C ARG A 47 3.65 -6.96 19.87
N ASP A 48 2.55 -7.66 19.71
CA ASP A 48 2.47 -9.02 19.21
C ASP A 48 1.25 -9.16 18.26
N THR A 49 0.96 -10.38 17.84
CA THR A 49 -0.17 -10.66 16.94
C THR A 49 -1.53 -10.67 17.62
N GLY A 50 -1.57 -10.64 18.95
CA GLY A 50 -2.81 -10.72 19.73
C GLY A 50 -3.60 -9.41 19.72
N ARG A 51 -4.93 -9.51 19.74
CA ARG A 51 -5.82 -8.35 19.81
C ARG A 51 -5.85 -7.78 21.22
N ASN A 52 -5.52 -6.50 21.36
CA ASN A 52 -5.64 -5.75 22.62
C ASN A 52 -6.70 -4.64 22.48
N SER A 53 -7.97 -5.05 22.58
CA SER A 53 -9.12 -4.16 22.38
C SER A 53 -9.17 -2.98 23.35
N GLU A 54 -8.69 -3.12 24.60
CA GLU A 54 -8.66 -2.01 25.55
C GLU A 54 -7.62 -0.94 25.17
N ALA A 55 -6.45 -1.37 24.66
CA ALA A 55 -5.46 -0.44 24.16
C ALA A 55 -5.95 0.31 22.90
N THR A 56 -6.57 -0.40 21.95
CA THR A 56 -7.07 0.21 20.70
C THR A 56 -8.24 1.16 20.93
N LYS A 57 -9.15 0.82 21.87
CA LYS A 57 -10.24 1.72 22.31
C LYS A 57 -9.70 2.96 23.01
N THR A 58 -8.68 2.79 23.85
CA THR A 58 -8.05 3.94 24.53
C THR A 58 -7.32 4.84 23.52
N LEU A 59 -6.63 4.26 22.54
CA LEU A 59 -6.01 5.02 21.44
C LEU A 59 -7.04 5.81 20.64
N TYR A 60 -8.20 5.25 20.37
CA TYR A 60 -9.30 5.94 19.68
C TYR A 60 -9.69 7.24 20.42
N GLU A 61 -9.86 7.13 21.75
CA GLU A 61 -10.18 8.29 22.58
C GLU A 61 -9.04 9.30 22.71
N MET A 62 -7.79 8.84 22.66
CA MET A 62 -6.61 9.71 22.79
C MET A 62 -6.23 10.42 21.49
N LEU A 63 -6.36 9.73 20.35
CA LEU A 63 -5.84 10.21 19.06
C LEU A 63 -6.88 10.91 18.21
N LEU A 64 -8.18 10.67 18.40
CA LEU A 64 -9.21 11.31 17.59
C LEU A 64 -9.90 12.45 18.35
N PRO A 65 -9.96 13.67 17.79
CA PRO A 65 -10.73 14.77 18.35
C PRO A 65 -12.22 14.41 18.52
N LEU A 66 -12.86 14.96 19.56
CA LEU A 66 -14.26 14.67 19.88
C LEU A 66 -15.19 14.87 18.67
N ARG A 67 -15.02 15.94 17.90
CA ARG A 67 -15.84 16.22 16.71
C ARG A 67 -15.71 15.15 15.65
N LEU A 68 -14.52 14.58 15.44
CA LEU A 68 -14.34 13.46 14.51
C LEU A 68 -15.02 12.20 15.01
N ARG A 69 -14.99 11.94 16.32
CA ARG A 69 -15.68 10.82 16.95
C ARG A 69 -17.21 10.91 16.83
N GLU A 70 -17.76 12.12 16.91
CA GLU A 70 -19.20 12.39 16.72
C GLU A 70 -19.65 12.17 15.27
N LEU A 71 -18.75 12.36 14.28
CA LEU A 71 -19.01 12.10 12.88
C LEU A 71 -18.82 10.61 12.49
N ALA A 72 -18.14 9.84 13.33
CA ALA A 72 -17.83 8.44 13.06
C ALA A 72 -19.03 7.52 12.81
N PRO A 73 -20.25 7.73 13.37
CA PRO A 73 -21.41 6.92 13.06
C PRO A 73 -21.88 7.00 11.59
N GLN A 74 -21.46 8.01 10.84
CA GLN A 74 -21.77 8.16 9.40
C GLN A 74 -20.69 7.55 8.51
N GLN A 75 -20.08 6.46 8.94
CA GLN A 75 -18.88 5.86 8.34
C GLN A 75 -19.11 5.47 6.88
N GLY A 76 -18.65 6.31 5.99
CA GLY A 76 -18.39 6.00 4.59
C GLY A 76 -16.92 5.62 4.37
N ASN A 77 -16.58 5.22 3.16
CA ASN A 77 -15.22 4.99 2.75
C ASN A 77 -14.34 6.22 3.00
N MET A 78 -13.13 6.03 3.52
CA MET A 78 -12.24 7.09 3.96
C MET A 78 -10.84 7.00 3.33
N VAL A 79 -10.32 8.12 2.88
CA VAL A 79 -8.90 8.30 2.57
C VAL A 79 -8.27 9.15 3.66
N VAL A 80 -7.27 8.59 4.34
CA VAL A 80 -6.50 9.29 5.36
C VAL A 80 -5.19 9.77 4.76
N ILE A 81 -5.05 11.09 4.63
CA ILE A 81 -3.85 11.73 4.11
C ILE A 81 -2.92 11.99 5.29
N VAL A 82 -1.72 11.41 5.23
CA VAL A 82 -0.74 11.44 6.33
C VAL A 82 0.60 11.99 5.87
N ASP A 83 1.33 12.62 6.79
CA ASP A 83 2.76 12.81 6.63
C ASP A 83 3.54 11.62 7.22
N ARG A 84 4.86 11.57 7.02
CA ARG A 84 5.72 10.49 7.52
C ARG A 84 5.56 10.25 9.03
N GLN A 85 5.39 11.29 9.83
CA GLN A 85 5.30 11.19 11.29
C GLN A 85 3.93 10.70 11.74
N SER A 86 2.85 11.22 11.14
CA SER A 86 1.49 10.75 11.46
C SER A 86 1.20 9.36 10.87
N ALA A 87 1.91 8.94 9.81
CA ALA A 87 1.83 7.59 9.27
C ALA A 87 2.31 6.50 10.25
N CYS A 88 3.15 6.85 11.23
CA CYS A 88 3.60 5.92 12.27
C CYS A 88 2.54 5.55 13.31
N TYR A 89 1.31 6.06 13.21
CA TYR A 89 0.22 5.66 14.09
C TYR A 89 -0.65 4.56 13.43
N PRO A 90 -1.13 3.58 14.23
CA PRO A 90 -1.94 2.47 13.72
C PRO A 90 -3.42 2.88 13.56
N TRP A 91 -3.71 3.80 12.64
CA TRP A 91 -5.06 4.33 12.41
C TRP A 91 -6.09 3.24 12.13
N GLU A 92 -5.67 2.14 11.51
CA GLU A 92 -6.52 0.99 11.19
C GLU A 92 -7.00 0.23 12.43
N LEU A 93 -6.21 0.22 13.52
CA LEU A 93 -6.55 -0.49 14.76
C LEU A 93 -7.53 0.23 15.66
N LEU A 94 -7.87 1.47 15.37
CA LEU A 94 -8.71 2.26 16.25
C LEU A 94 -10.11 1.66 16.36
N GLU A 95 -10.53 1.33 17.60
CA GLU A 95 -11.84 0.77 17.92
C GLU A 95 -12.65 1.79 18.73
N ASN A 96 -13.90 2.05 18.33
CA ASN A 96 -14.79 2.90 19.11
C ASN A 96 -15.31 2.15 20.33
N ARG A 97 -15.10 2.69 21.55
CA ARG A 97 -15.55 2.11 22.81
C ARG A 97 -17.08 2.04 22.93
N TRP A 98 -17.75 2.99 22.31
CA TRP A 98 -19.19 3.20 22.47
C TRP A 98 -20.03 2.50 21.40
N SER A 99 -19.40 1.90 20.41
CA SER A 99 -20.08 1.06 19.42
C SER A 99 -20.23 -0.38 19.97
N ASN A 100 -21.38 -0.72 20.49
CA ASN A 100 -21.70 -2.02 21.10
C ASN A 100 -21.59 -3.16 20.05
N GLY A 101 -20.40 -3.75 19.92
CA GLY A 101 -20.16 -4.88 19.02
C GLY A 101 -20.05 -4.51 17.53
N GLU A 102 -20.03 -3.23 17.19
CA GLU A 102 -19.80 -2.76 15.82
C GLU A 102 -18.35 -3.01 15.40
N ARG A 103 -18.17 -3.20 14.09
CA ARG A 103 -16.85 -3.39 13.50
C ARG A 103 -16.00 -2.13 13.65
N PRO A 104 -14.67 -2.27 13.79
CA PRO A 104 -13.78 -1.11 13.72
C PRO A 104 -13.99 -0.31 12.43
N PRO A 105 -13.77 1.02 12.44
CA PRO A 105 -13.99 1.85 11.27
C PRO A 105 -13.30 1.34 9.99
N SER A 106 -12.06 0.86 10.10
CA SER A 106 -11.28 0.34 8.98
C SER A 106 -11.75 -1.02 8.45
N VAL A 107 -12.62 -1.72 9.18
CA VAL A 107 -13.27 -2.98 8.78
C VAL A 107 -14.68 -2.70 8.25
N ALA A 108 -15.38 -1.75 8.87
CA ALA A 108 -16.76 -1.39 8.50
C ALA A 108 -16.85 -0.68 7.14
N ALA A 109 -15.82 0.08 6.79
CA ALA A 109 -15.74 0.86 5.55
C ALA A 109 -14.37 0.74 4.89
N GLY A 110 -14.27 1.17 3.63
CA GLY A 110 -12.98 1.28 2.93
C GLY A 110 -12.09 2.31 3.63
N PHE A 111 -10.87 1.91 3.96
CA PHE A 111 -9.91 2.76 4.65
C PHE A 111 -8.54 2.62 3.96
N VAL A 112 -8.11 3.68 3.28
CA VAL A 112 -6.87 3.72 2.53
C VAL A 112 -6.08 4.96 2.94
N ARG A 113 -4.76 4.85 2.94
CA ARG A 113 -3.86 5.97 3.23
C ARG A 113 -3.37 6.62 1.94
N GLN A 114 -3.09 7.90 1.99
CA GLN A 114 -2.32 8.63 1.00
C GLN A 114 -1.23 9.44 1.71
N PHE A 115 -0.05 9.56 1.06
CA PHE A 115 0.98 10.45 1.60
C PHE A 115 0.79 11.89 1.14
N ARG A 116 1.00 12.80 2.08
CA ARG A 116 1.29 14.18 1.76
C ARG A 116 2.77 14.28 1.40
N THR A 117 3.08 14.35 0.11
CA THR A 117 4.44 14.46 -0.40
C THR A 117 4.56 15.60 -1.41
N ASP A 118 5.66 16.33 -1.34
CA ASP A 118 6.01 17.38 -2.32
C ASP A 118 6.84 16.79 -3.48
N THR A 119 7.35 15.56 -3.32
CA THR A 119 8.15 14.84 -4.31
C THR A 119 7.36 13.65 -4.82
N PHE A 120 6.94 13.71 -6.07
CA PHE A 120 6.21 12.64 -6.73
C PHE A 120 6.68 12.53 -8.18
N ARG A 121 6.99 11.30 -8.61
CA ARG A 121 7.34 11.04 -10.01
C ARG A 121 6.08 11.15 -10.87
N GLN A 122 5.96 12.23 -11.61
CA GLN A 122 4.72 12.56 -12.33
C GLN A 122 4.37 11.59 -13.47
N ARG A 123 5.35 10.92 -14.05
CA ARG A 123 5.17 10.04 -15.23
C ARG A 123 6.01 8.76 -15.08
N PRO A 124 5.67 7.85 -14.15
CA PRO A 124 6.34 6.56 -14.07
C PRO A 124 5.95 5.71 -15.29
N LEU A 125 6.90 4.94 -15.81
CA LEU A 125 6.61 3.87 -16.77
C LEU A 125 6.25 2.62 -15.98
N HIS A 126 5.04 2.13 -16.15
CA HIS A 126 4.60 0.86 -15.57
C HIS A 126 4.84 -0.29 -16.54
N SER A 127 4.95 -1.51 -16.01
CA SER A 127 5.07 -2.72 -16.83
C SER A 127 3.86 -2.86 -17.77
N PRO A 128 4.09 -3.09 -19.07
CA PRO A 128 3.01 -3.31 -20.02
C PRO A 128 2.39 -4.73 -19.91
N GLY A 129 3.10 -5.68 -19.28
CA GLY A 129 2.69 -7.08 -19.17
C GLY A 129 2.11 -7.45 -17.82
N ASN A 130 1.42 -8.58 -17.77
CA ASN A 130 0.97 -9.20 -16.52
C ASN A 130 2.12 -10.03 -15.92
N THR A 131 3.08 -9.34 -15.30
CA THR A 131 4.29 -9.94 -14.73
C THR A 131 4.31 -9.74 -13.22
N ALA A 132 4.71 -10.74 -12.48
CA ALA A 132 4.84 -10.67 -11.03
C ALA A 132 6.14 -11.28 -10.54
N LEU A 133 6.80 -10.62 -9.60
CA LEU A 133 7.92 -11.16 -8.85
C LEU A 133 7.46 -11.40 -7.41
N VAL A 134 7.58 -12.63 -6.96
CA VAL A 134 7.24 -13.05 -5.60
C VAL A 134 8.51 -13.48 -4.90
N ILE A 135 8.87 -12.78 -3.82
CA ILE A 135 10.04 -13.11 -2.99
C ILE A 135 9.52 -13.59 -1.63
N GLY A 136 9.90 -14.80 -1.23
CA GLY A 136 9.45 -15.42 0.01
C GLY A 136 10.58 -16.07 0.78
N ASN A 137 10.70 -15.75 2.08
CA ASN A 137 11.67 -16.37 2.97
C ASN A 137 13.09 -16.50 2.37
N PRO A 138 13.77 -15.41 2.01
CA PRO A 138 15.11 -15.49 1.42
C PRO A 138 16.06 -16.37 2.23
N ASP A 139 16.96 -17.11 1.55
CA ASP A 139 18.00 -17.90 2.23
C ASP A 139 19.03 -16.98 2.87
N LEU A 140 18.97 -16.86 4.18
CA LEU A 140 19.86 -16.03 4.99
C LEU A 140 21.08 -16.79 5.49
N GLN A 141 21.38 -17.98 4.92
CA GLN A 141 22.56 -18.79 5.13
C GLN A 141 22.83 -19.10 6.63
N GLY A 142 21.75 -19.32 7.39
CA GLY A 142 21.84 -19.63 8.81
C GLY A 142 22.25 -18.44 9.68
N SER A 143 21.93 -17.22 9.25
CA SER A 143 22.17 -16.01 10.05
C SER A 143 21.63 -16.16 11.48
N PRO A 144 22.43 -15.86 12.51
CA PRO A 144 21.94 -15.93 13.90
C PRO A 144 20.93 -14.84 14.24
N GLU A 145 20.91 -13.76 13.47
CA GLU A 145 20.06 -12.59 13.66
C GLU A 145 18.66 -12.80 13.06
N PHE A 146 18.58 -13.52 11.93
CA PHE A 146 17.36 -13.71 11.18
C PHE A 146 17.02 -15.20 11.06
N ALA A 147 15.95 -15.63 11.70
CA ALA A 147 15.50 -17.01 11.69
C ALA A 147 14.77 -17.36 10.37
N ASP A 148 14.69 -18.64 10.03
CA ASP A 148 13.80 -19.13 8.95
C ASP A 148 12.35 -18.77 9.25
N LEU A 149 11.59 -18.37 8.20
CA LEU A 149 10.19 -17.94 8.29
C LEU A 149 9.29 -18.84 7.44
N PRO A 150 8.88 -20.03 7.93
CA PRO A 150 7.99 -20.93 7.18
C PRO A 150 6.68 -20.26 6.74
N GLY A 151 6.10 -19.37 7.56
CA GLY A 151 4.88 -18.62 7.21
C GLY A 151 5.07 -17.71 5.99
N ALA A 152 6.24 -17.04 5.87
CA ALA A 152 6.56 -16.21 4.71
C ALA A 152 6.75 -17.05 3.43
N ARG A 153 7.31 -18.26 3.56
CA ARG A 153 7.43 -19.24 2.46
C ARG A 153 6.04 -19.66 1.98
N GLU A 154 5.16 -20.07 2.90
CA GLU A 154 3.80 -20.52 2.59
C GLU A 154 2.96 -19.41 1.97
N GLU A 155 3.05 -18.18 2.47
CA GLU A 155 2.37 -17.02 1.91
C GLU A 155 2.83 -16.76 0.48
N ALA A 156 4.15 -16.70 0.26
CA ALA A 156 4.72 -16.46 -1.07
C ALA A 156 4.32 -17.53 -2.07
N GLN A 157 4.34 -18.80 -1.69
CA GLN A 157 3.91 -19.90 -2.56
C GLN A 157 2.42 -19.77 -2.93
N ALA A 158 1.56 -19.50 -1.94
CA ALA A 158 0.13 -19.34 -2.18
C ALA A 158 -0.18 -18.15 -3.11
N VAL A 159 0.56 -17.04 -2.98
CA VAL A 159 0.42 -15.87 -3.85
C VAL A 159 0.93 -16.17 -5.26
N ALA A 160 2.08 -16.85 -5.40
CA ALA A 160 2.62 -17.23 -6.70
C ALA A 160 1.66 -18.15 -7.46
N ASP A 161 1.10 -19.15 -6.79
CA ASP A 161 0.12 -20.08 -7.37
C ASP A 161 -1.16 -19.34 -7.80
N GLN A 162 -1.65 -18.44 -6.97
CA GLN A 162 -2.84 -17.65 -7.26
C GLN A 162 -2.65 -16.72 -8.47
N LEU A 163 -1.52 -16.01 -8.56
CA LEU A 163 -1.21 -15.13 -9.68
C LEU A 163 -1.02 -15.92 -10.99
N SER A 164 -0.33 -17.06 -10.93
CA SER A 164 -0.14 -17.95 -12.07
C SER A 164 -1.48 -18.49 -12.60
N GLY A 165 -2.43 -18.80 -11.71
CA GLY A 165 -3.79 -19.21 -12.07
C GLY A 165 -4.62 -18.14 -12.79
N GLU A 166 -4.22 -16.87 -12.69
CA GLU A 166 -4.90 -15.71 -13.30
C GLU A 166 -4.10 -15.11 -14.49
N ALA A 167 -3.29 -15.94 -15.14
CA ALA A 167 -2.50 -15.61 -16.33
C ALA A 167 -1.42 -14.53 -16.13
N TYR A 168 -0.84 -14.44 -14.94
CA TYR A 168 0.40 -13.70 -14.72
C TYR A 168 1.60 -14.57 -15.06
N ASP A 169 2.62 -13.97 -15.66
CA ASP A 169 3.96 -14.54 -15.78
C ASP A 169 4.68 -14.29 -14.45
N VAL A 170 4.77 -15.33 -13.63
CA VAL A 170 5.29 -15.26 -12.26
C VAL A 170 6.70 -15.81 -12.20
N ILE A 171 7.62 -15.02 -11.65
CA ILE A 171 8.90 -15.54 -11.16
C ILE A 171 8.82 -15.55 -9.63
N ASP A 172 9.00 -16.72 -9.05
CA ASP A 172 9.09 -16.92 -7.62
C ASP A 172 10.56 -17.10 -7.19
N CYS A 173 10.95 -16.35 -6.19
CA CYS A 173 12.25 -16.41 -5.51
C CYS A 173 12.01 -16.83 -4.06
N ILE A 174 11.52 -18.07 -3.85
CA ILE A 174 11.26 -18.63 -2.53
C ILE A 174 12.51 -19.40 -2.09
N ASP A 175 12.95 -19.18 -0.85
CA ASP A 175 14.17 -19.77 -0.29
C ASP A 175 15.44 -19.53 -1.15
N GLN A 176 15.47 -18.43 -1.90
CA GLN A 176 16.61 -18.09 -2.75
C GLN A 176 17.57 -17.12 -2.04
N PRO A 177 18.89 -17.24 -2.28
CA PRO A 177 19.87 -16.28 -1.77
C PRO A 177 19.80 -14.95 -2.54
N ALA A 178 20.51 -13.93 -2.04
CA ALA A 178 20.46 -12.55 -2.54
C ALA A 178 20.73 -12.41 -4.05
N THR A 179 21.71 -13.15 -4.59
CA THR A 179 22.12 -13.01 -6.01
C THR A 179 20.99 -13.36 -6.98
N PRO A 180 20.35 -14.54 -6.93
CA PRO A 180 19.19 -14.85 -7.78
C PRO A 180 18.03 -13.87 -7.61
N ILE A 181 17.79 -13.36 -6.37
CA ILE A 181 16.75 -12.37 -6.11
C ILE A 181 17.04 -11.08 -6.87
N MET A 182 18.26 -10.55 -6.80
CA MET A 182 18.65 -9.33 -7.51
C MET A 182 18.68 -9.53 -9.02
N GLU A 183 19.10 -10.70 -9.51
CA GLU A 183 19.02 -11.02 -10.93
C GLU A 183 17.56 -11.05 -11.41
N ALA A 184 16.65 -11.67 -10.67
CA ALA A 184 15.23 -11.69 -10.99
C ALA A 184 14.63 -10.28 -11.01
N LEU A 185 14.96 -9.44 -10.01
CA LEU A 185 14.50 -8.05 -9.93
C LEU A 185 14.78 -7.26 -11.21
N HIS A 186 15.98 -7.43 -11.78
CA HIS A 186 16.44 -6.67 -12.96
C HIS A 186 16.20 -7.37 -14.29
N LYS A 187 15.75 -8.62 -14.29
CA LYS A 187 15.55 -9.44 -15.50
C LYS A 187 14.37 -8.97 -16.35
N ASN A 188 13.28 -8.58 -15.71
CA ASN A 188 12.01 -8.23 -16.38
C ASN A 188 11.47 -6.88 -15.87
N SER A 189 10.37 -6.44 -16.50
CA SER A 189 9.50 -5.40 -15.95
C SER A 189 8.41 -6.06 -15.10
N TRP A 190 8.25 -5.62 -13.87
CA TRP A 190 7.30 -6.20 -12.93
C TRP A 190 6.08 -5.29 -12.76
N ARG A 191 4.90 -5.85 -12.87
CA ARG A 191 3.64 -5.16 -12.55
C ARG A 191 3.31 -5.28 -11.06
N ILE A 192 3.60 -6.47 -10.49
CA ILE A 192 3.39 -6.78 -9.08
C ILE A 192 4.73 -7.20 -8.46
N LEU A 193 5.05 -6.63 -7.31
CA LEU A 193 6.07 -7.16 -6.39
C LEU A 193 5.39 -7.62 -5.10
N HIS A 194 5.64 -8.86 -4.71
CA HIS A 194 5.23 -9.40 -3.42
C HIS A 194 6.45 -9.82 -2.62
N LEU A 195 6.61 -9.24 -1.42
CA LEU A 195 7.79 -9.39 -0.58
C LEU A 195 7.36 -9.93 0.78
N ALA A 196 7.71 -11.19 1.11
CA ALA A 196 7.40 -11.83 2.39
C ALA A 196 8.69 -12.32 3.07
N GLY A 197 9.04 -11.76 4.24
CA GLY A 197 10.28 -12.11 4.91
C GLY A 197 10.63 -11.18 6.07
N HIS A 198 11.91 -11.14 6.42
CA HIS A 198 12.41 -10.19 7.41
C HIS A 198 12.55 -8.78 6.84
N GLY A 199 12.23 -7.78 7.64
CA GLY A 199 12.48 -6.36 7.34
C GLY A 199 13.44 -5.75 8.36
N VAL A 200 14.12 -4.68 7.96
CA VAL A 200 14.94 -3.84 8.85
C VAL A 200 14.60 -2.37 8.66
N HIS A 201 14.65 -1.62 9.77
CA HIS A 201 14.46 -0.17 9.76
C HIS A 201 15.66 0.52 10.39
N GLU A 202 16.27 1.46 9.67
CA GLU A 202 17.47 2.17 10.10
C GLU A 202 18.58 1.23 10.63
N HIS A 203 18.67 0.03 10.08
CA HIS A 203 19.64 -0.97 10.48
C HIS A 203 21.07 -0.51 10.12
N PRO A 204 22.05 -0.63 11.02
CA PRO A 204 23.43 -0.30 10.71
C PRO A 204 24.01 -1.21 9.61
N ALA A 205 24.52 -0.61 8.55
CA ALA A 205 25.20 -1.30 7.46
C ALA A 205 26.49 -0.58 7.09
N ALA A 206 27.35 -1.20 6.29
CA ALA A 206 28.63 -0.62 5.89
C ALA A 206 28.46 0.74 5.15
N SER A 207 27.35 0.94 4.45
CA SER A 207 27.00 2.18 3.73
C SER A 207 26.23 3.20 4.57
N GLY A 208 25.99 2.95 5.86
CA GLY A 208 25.15 3.76 6.73
C GLY A 208 23.93 3.00 7.22
N LYS A 209 22.84 3.72 7.55
CA LYS A 209 21.58 3.09 7.95
C LYS A 209 20.77 2.65 6.73
N VAL A 210 20.21 1.44 6.80
CA VAL A 210 19.43 0.82 5.74
C VAL A 210 18.04 0.44 6.24
N SER A 211 17.02 0.63 5.37
CA SER A 211 15.64 0.15 5.60
C SER A 211 15.19 -0.64 4.40
N GLY A 212 14.67 -1.85 4.60
CA GLY A 212 14.25 -2.71 3.50
C GLY A 212 14.04 -4.16 3.92
N MET A 213 13.86 -5.02 2.94
CA MET A 213 13.77 -6.48 3.14
C MET A 213 15.16 -7.09 3.23
N VAL A 214 15.36 -8.00 4.17
CA VAL A 214 16.59 -8.78 4.31
C VAL A 214 16.58 -9.91 3.27
N ILE A 215 17.57 -9.93 2.39
CA ILE A 215 17.69 -10.93 1.32
C ILE A 215 18.97 -11.77 1.44
N GLY A 216 19.80 -11.50 2.44
CA GLY A 216 21.03 -12.24 2.73
C GLY A 216 21.65 -11.75 4.04
N PRO A 217 22.72 -12.37 4.57
CA PRO A 217 23.30 -12.05 5.88
C PRO A 217 23.70 -10.58 6.09
N SER A 218 24.02 -9.87 4.99
CA SER A 218 24.34 -8.43 4.97
C SER A 218 23.82 -7.77 3.71
N SER A 219 22.79 -8.33 3.12
CA SER A 219 22.21 -7.87 1.86
C SER A 219 20.74 -7.51 2.06
N PHE A 220 20.37 -6.36 1.54
CA PHE A 220 19.05 -5.78 1.73
C PHE A 220 18.47 -5.36 0.39
N LEU A 221 17.19 -5.63 0.18
CA LEU A 221 16.41 -5.09 -0.93
C LEU A 221 15.73 -3.81 -0.44
N THR A 222 16.15 -2.69 -0.96
CA THR A 222 15.69 -1.36 -0.56
C THR A 222 14.76 -0.74 -1.61
N PRO A 223 13.97 0.27 -1.27
CA PRO A 223 13.25 1.06 -2.26
C PRO A 223 14.17 1.67 -3.32
N GLY A 224 15.41 2.02 -2.95
CA GLY A 224 16.41 2.54 -3.88
C GLY A 224 16.77 1.55 -5.00
N ASP A 225 16.82 0.25 -4.71
CA ASP A 225 17.09 -0.79 -5.72
C ASP A 225 15.91 -0.90 -6.70
N ILE A 226 14.69 -0.84 -6.18
CA ILE A 226 13.47 -0.86 -7.01
C ILE A 226 13.33 0.43 -7.83
N ALA A 227 13.75 1.58 -7.30
CA ALA A 227 13.74 2.86 -8.00
C ALA A 227 14.67 2.88 -9.23
N GLN A 228 15.69 2.03 -9.26
CA GLN A 228 16.59 1.89 -10.40
C GLN A 228 15.99 1.05 -11.53
N MET A 229 14.87 0.37 -11.30
CA MET A 229 14.18 -0.36 -12.34
C MET A 229 13.64 0.60 -13.40
N ARG A 230 13.72 0.19 -14.67
CA ARG A 230 13.20 0.98 -15.79
C ARG A 230 11.69 1.18 -15.70
N TYR A 231 10.99 0.16 -15.25
CA TYR A 231 9.53 0.16 -15.07
C TYR A 231 9.21 0.10 -13.58
N VAL A 232 8.30 0.96 -13.15
CA VAL A 232 7.81 1.01 -11.77
C VAL A 232 6.64 0.03 -11.63
N PRO A 233 6.62 -0.81 -10.60
CA PRO A 233 5.48 -1.68 -10.32
C PRO A 233 4.18 -0.89 -10.13
N GLU A 234 3.04 -1.47 -10.49
CA GLU A 234 1.74 -0.89 -10.14
C GLU A 234 1.36 -1.20 -8.68
N LEU A 235 1.71 -2.40 -8.21
CA LEU A 235 1.45 -2.84 -6.83
C LEU A 235 2.73 -3.38 -6.19
N VAL A 236 2.98 -2.96 -4.95
CA VAL A 236 4.00 -3.54 -4.06
C VAL A 236 3.31 -4.01 -2.77
N PHE A 237 3.40 -5.30 -2.47
CA PHE A 237 2.91 -5.89 -1.23
C PHE A 237 4.11 -6.30 -0.37
N ILE A 238 4.18 -5.81 0.87
CA ILE A 238 5.32 -5.98 1.75
C ILE A 238 4.85 -6.59 3.08
N ASN A 239 5.08 -7.86 3.26
CA ASN A 239 4.91 -8.55 4.53
C ASN A 239 6.28 -8.82 5.18
N CYS A 240 6.99 -7.74 5.52
CA CYS A 240 8.30 -7.78 6.17
C CYS A 240 8.20 -7.33 7.64
N CYS A 241 7.27 -7.94 8.38
CA CYS A 241 6.96 -7.55 9.76
C CYS A 241 7.91 -8.14 10.80
N HIS A 242 8.69 -9.14 10.44
CA HIS A 242 9.68 -9.73 11.32
C HIS A 242 10.97 -8.91 11.27
N LEU A 243 11.07 -7.90 12.12
CA LEU A 243 12.39 -7.37 12.49
C LEU A 243 13.13 -8.49 13.21
N GLY A 244 14.29 -8.89 12.72
CA GLY A 244 15.11 -9.94 13.31
C GLY A 244 15.27 -9.75 14.83
N ARG A 245 15.83 -10.74 15.54
CA ARG A 245 16.10 -10.69 16.99
C ARG A 245 17.09 -9.59 17.36
N VAL A 246 16.79 -8.35 17.01
CA VAL A 246 17.44 -7.21 17.65
C VAL A 246 16.72 -7.05 18.99
N ASP A 247 17.35 -7.54 20.06
CA ASP A 247 16.91 -7.30 21.42
C ASP A 247 16.72 -5.78 21.59
N GLY A 248 15.45 -5.33 21.66
CA GLY A 248 15.08 -3.94 21.82
C GLY A 248 14.43 -3.23 20.64
N ALA A 249 14.14 -3.89 19.50
CA ALA A 249 13.35 -3.28 18.43
C ALA A 249 11.97 -2.88 18.98
N ARG A 250 11.69 -1.57 18.98
CA ARG A 250 10.42 -1.03 19.47
C ARG A 250 9.34 -1.25 18.41
N PRO A 251 8.06 -1.52 18.79
CA PRO A 251 6.95 -1.55 17.81
C PRO A 251 6.85 -0.31 16.92
N LEU A 252 7.24 0.86 17.44
CA LEU A 252 7.33 2.10 16.67
C LEU A 252 8.33 2.03 15.50
N ASP A 253 9.38 1.22 15.60
CA ASP A 253 10.37 1.05 14.53
C ASP A 253 9.75 0.30 13.35
N ARG A 254 8.82 -0.65 13.59
CA ARG A 254 8.08 -1.38 12.56
C ARG A 254 7.08 -0.49 11.85
N LEU A 255 6.32 0.30 12.60
CA LEU A 255 5.41 1.31 12.03
C LEU A 255 6.20 2.33 11.19
N GLY A 256 7.39 2.72 11.66
CA GLY A 256 8.31 3.58 10.93
C GLY A 256 8.80 2.94 9.64
N LEU A 257 9.07 1.62 9.62
CA LEU A 257 9.47 0.89 8.41
C LEU A 257 8.34 0.91 7.37
N ALA A 258 7.13 0.53 7.76
CA ALA A 258 5.98 0.50 6.84
C ALA A 258 5.69 1.89 6.26
N ALA A 259 5.74 2.93 7.09
CA ALA A 259 5.56 4.31 6.64
C ALA A 259 6.67 4.76 5.69
N ASN A 260 7.93 4.46 6.00
CA ASN A 260 9.08 4.79 5.15
C ASN A 260 8.99 4.11 3.77
N LEU A 261 8.80 2.78 3.76
CA LEU A 261 8.67 2.02 2.52
C LEU A 261 7.47 2.50 1.71
N GLY A 262 6.32 2.72 2.37
CA GLY A 262 5.11 3.24 1.73
C GLY A 262 5.35 4.58 1.05
N GLU A 263 5.97 5.54 1.75
CA GLU A 263 6.27 6.87 1.20
C GLU A 263 7.20 6.80 0.00
N GLU A 264 8.31 6.05 0.11
CA GLU A 264 9.29 5.95 -0.96
C GLU A 264 8.72 5.28 -2.21
N PHE A 265 7.95 4.20 -2.07
CA PHE A 265 7.30 3.54 -3.20
C PHE A 265 6.24 4.42 -3.87
N ILE A 266 5.43 5.13 -3.09
CA ILE A 266 4.45 6.07 -3.64
C ILE A 266 5.16 7.23 -4.36
N ALA A 267 6.25 7.79 -3.79
CA ALA A 267 7.03 8.84 -4.42
C ALA A 267 7.65 8.40 -5.75
N MET A 268 8.04 7.12 -5.88
CA MET A 268 8.50 6.53 -7.14
C MET A 268 7.41 6.39 -8.20
N GLY A 269 6.13 6.45 -7.80
CA GLY A 269 4.98 6.32 -8.68
C GLY A 269 4.31 4.95 -8.65
N VAL A 270 4.56 4.10 -7.65
CA VAL A 270 3.77 2.89 -7.39
C VAL A 270 2.33 3.32 -7.08
N ARG A 271 1.34 2.66 -7.69
CA ARG A 271 -0.08 3.06 -7.56
C ARG A 271 -0.70 2.60 -6.26
N ALA A 272 -0.27 1.43 -5.78
CA ALA A 272 -0.74 0.86 -4.53
C ALA A 272 0.38 0.15 -3.78
N VAL A 273 0.51 0.43 -2.49
CA VAL A 273 1.48 -0.20 -1.58
C VAL A 273 0.74 -0.75 -0.38
N ILE A 274 1.00 -1.99 -0.04
CA ILE A 274 0.57 -2.60 1.21
C ILE A 274 1.81 -2.94 2.02
N ALA A 275 1.89 -2.47 3.24
CA ALA A 275 3.04 -2.72 4.11
C ALA A 275 2.58 -3.11 5.52
N ALA A 276 3.11 -4.21 6.05
CA ALA A 276 2.83 -4.63 7.42
C ALA A 276 3.49 -3.68 8.43
N GLY A 277 2.68 -3.10 9.32
CA GLY A 277 3.12 -2.14 10.33
C GLY A 277 3.63 -2.76 11.64
N TRP A 278 3.31 -4.02 11.91
CA TRP A 278 3.77 -4.80 13.06
C TRP A 278 3.71 -6.30 12.79
N ALA A 279 3.98 -7.13 13.81
CA ALA A 279 3.95 -8.59 13.67
C ALA A 279 2.57 -9.08 13.22
N VAL A 280 2.55 -9.88 12.19
CA VAL A 280 1.36 -10.49 11.59
C VAL A 280 1.30 -11.95 11.99
N ASP A 281 0.12 -12.47 12.34
CA ASP A 281 -0.10 -13.89 12.46
C ASP A 281 -0.04 -14.54 11.09
N ASP A 282 0.75 -15.61 10.94
CA ASP A 282 1.05 -16.23 9.63
C ASP A 282 -0.22 -16.63 8.87
N ARG A 283 -1.16 -17.27 9.56
CA ARG A 283 -2.42 -17.73 8.93
C ARG A 283 -3.34 -16.58 8.56
N ALA A 284 -3.41 -15.57 9.42
CA ALA A 284 -4.23 -14.38 9.18
C ALA A 284 -3.61 -13.51 8.08
N GLY A 285 -2.28 -13.41 8.01
CA GLY A 285 -1.55 -12.72 6.95
C GLY A 285 -1.75 -13.38 5.58
N GLN A 286 -1.59 -14.69 5.51
CA GLN A 286 -1.88 -15.47 4.30
C GLN A 286 -3.34 -15.29 3.85
N ALA A 287 -4.29 -15.30 4.79
CA ALA A 287 -5.70 -15.07 4.47
C ALA A 287 -5.95 -13.65 3.93
N PHE A 288 -5.29 -12.64 4.51
CA PHE A 288 -5.37 -11.26 4.01
C PHE A 288 -4.84 -11.16 2.59
N ALA A 289 -3.62 -11.64 2.33
CA ALA A 289 -2.99 -11.60 1.01
C ALA A 289 -3.83 -12.33 -0.04
N ALA A 290 -4.26 -13.57 0.25
CA ALA A 290 -5.08 -14.37 -0.67
C ALA A 290 -6.42 -13.70 -0.99
N THR A 291 -7.11 -13.13 0.01
CA THR A 291 -8.39 -12.45 -0.20
C THR A 291 -8.20 -11.13 -0.94
N PHE A 292 -7.15 -10.36 -0.63
CA PHE A 292 -6.80 -9.14 -1.34
C PHE A 292 -6.53 -9.39 -2.82
N TYR A 293 -5.61 -10.31 -3.16
CA TYR A 293 -5.30 -10.63 -4.55
C TYR A 293 -6.50 -11.15 -5.32
N ARG A 294 -7.31 -12.03 -4.72
CA ARG A 294 -8.53 -12.55 -5.37
C ARG A 294 -9.46 -11.42 -5.80
N ASN A 295 -9.68 -10.42 -4.97
CA ASN A 295 -10.57 -9.31 -5.27
C ASN A 295 -9.95 -8.34 -6.29
N MET A 296 -8.65 -8.00 -6.16
CA MET A 296 -7.95 -7.19 -7.17
C MET A 296 -7.97 -7.85 -8.55
N LEU A 297 -7.72 -9.15 -8.62
CA LEU A 297 -7.73 -9.93 -9.86
C LEU A 297 -9.15 -10.11 -10.43
N ALA A 298 -10.16 -10.12 -9.58
CA ALA A 298 -11.57 -10.06 -10.00
C ALA A 298 -11.99 -8.70 -10.58
N GLY A 299 -11.14 -7.66 -10.43
CA GLY A 299 -11.38 -6.32 -10.97
C GLY A 299 -12.02 -5.35 -9.97
N GLU A 300 -12.03 -5.69 -8.68
CA GLU A 300 -12.42 -4.76 -7.63
C GLU A 300 -11.42 -3.60 -7.53
N THR A 301 -11.86 -2.48 -6.93
CA THR A 301 -10.97 -1.38 -6.62
C THR A 301 -10.02 -1.73 -5.49
N PHE A 302 -8.88 -1.07 -5.43
CA PHE A 302 -7.90 -1.24 -4.36
C PHE A 302 -8.53 -1.03 -2.97
N GLY A 303 -9.31 0.03 -2.80
CA GLY A 303 -9.98 0.30 -1.53
C GLY A 303 -10.98 -0.77 -1.13
N GLU A 304 -11.74 -1.33 -2.08
CA GLU A 304 -12.71 -2.40 -1.80
C GLU A 304 -12.00 -3.75 -1.56
N ALA A 305 -10.96 -4.07 -2.31
CA ALA A 305 -10.16 -5.28 -2.09
C ALA A 305 -9.52 -5.29 -0.67
N VAL A 306 -9.00 -4.13 -0.23
CA VAL A 306 -8.47 -3.95 1.14
C VAL A 306 -9.57 -4.11 2.19
N ARG A 307 -10.74 -3.49 1.98
CA ARG A 307 -11.87 -3.61 2.91
C ARG A 307 -12.31 -5.05 3.09
N ILE A 308 -12.50 -5.77 1.98
CA ILE A 308 -12.91 -7.19 2.00
C ILE A 308 -11.84 -8.06 2.68
N ALA A 309 -10.56 -7.81 2.42
CA ALA A 309 -9.48 -8.56 3.06
C ALA A 309 -9.44 -8.34 4.58
N ARG A 310 -9.62 -7.09 5.05
CA ARG A 310 -9.71 -6.78 6.49
C ARG A 310 -10.92 -7.44 7.14
N GLU A 311 -12.07 -7.39 6.48
CA GLU A 311 -13.31 -8.01 6.97
C GLU A 311 -13.17 -9.53 7.07
N ASP A 312 -12.58 -10.19 6.08
CA ASP A 312 -12.33 -11.64 6.09
C ASP A 312 -11.45 -12.04 7.27
N VAL A 313 -10.34 -11.32 7.51
CA VAL A 313 -9.45 -11.58 8.65
C VAL A 313 -10.15 -11.28 9.99
N TRP A 314 -10.87 -10.18 10.11
CA TRP A 314 -11.64 -9.85 11.32
C TRP A 314 -12.62 -10.94 11.71
N LEU A 315 -13.33 -11.51 10.75
CA LEU A 315 -14.34 -12.54 10.97
C LEU A 315 -13.74 -13.92 11.29
N ARG A 316 -12.65 -14.27 10.61
CA ARG A 316 -12.03 -15.60 10.74
C ARG A 316 -11.04 -15.72 11.88
N PHE A 317 -10.42 -14.62 12.28
CA PHE A 317 -9.35 -14.57 13.28
C PHE A 317 -9.64 -13.49 14.33
N PRO A 318 -10.69 -13.63 15.16
CA PRO A 318 -11.17 -12.57 16.06
C PRO A 318 -10.17 -12.22 17.18
N ASP A 319 -9.25 -13.13 17.51
CA ASP A 319 -8.31 -12.99 18.61
C ASP A 319 -6.98 -12.34 18.18
N VAL A 320 -6.78 -12.06 16.88
CA VAL A 320 -5.58 -11.41 16.37
C VAL A 320 -5.85 -9.98 15.89
N ASN A 321 -4.78 -9.17 15.81
CA ASN A 321 -4.85 -7.79 15.35
C ASN A 321 -4.43 -7.62 13.87
N THR A 322 -4.18 -8.72 13.15
CA THR A 322 -3.66 -8.74 11.78
C THR A 322 -4.57 -8.01 10.79
N TRP A 323 -5.89 -7.98 11.03
CA TRP A 323 -6.84 -7.23 10.20
C TRP A 323 -6.48 -5.75 10.05
N GLY A 324 -5.87 -5.15 11.07
CA GLY A 324 -5.43 -3.75 11.06
C GLY A 324 -3.94 -3.56 10.82
N ALA A 325 -3.15 -4.66 10.71
CA ALA A 325 -1.69 -4.58 10.62
C ALA A 325 -1.20 -3.98 9.29
N TYR A 326 -1.97 -4.16 8.21
CA TYR A 326 -1.56 -3.69 6.91
C TYR A 326 -1.94 -2.23 6.67
N GLN A 327 -0.92 -1.39 6.54
CA GLN A 327 -1.02 -0.01 6.07
C GLN A 327 -1.12 -0.01 4.56
N CYS A 328 -2.23 0.45 4.01
CA CYS A 328 -2.54 0.38 2.59
C CYS A 328 -2.54 1.79 1.98
N TYR A 329 -1.53 2.09 1.16
CA TYR A 329 -1.30 3.40 0.56
C TYR A 329 -1.60 3.40 -0.92
N GLY A 330 -2.27 4.41 -1.43
CA GLY A 330 -2.48 4.58 -2.87
C GLY A 330 -3.81 5.22 -3.25
N ASP A 331 -4.17 5.00 -4.51
CA ASP A 331 -5.46 5.43 -5.06
C ASP A 331 -6.54 4.40 -4.73
N PRO A 332 -7.57 4.73 -3.94
CA PRO A 332 -8.64 3.79 -3.59
C PRO A 332 -9.41 3.26 -4.82
N ASP A 333 -9.46 4.02 -5.91
CA ASP A 333 -10.17 3.64 -7.13
C ASP A 333 -9.28 2.86 -8.13
N PHE A 334 -7.99 2.65 -7.81
CA PHE A 334 -7.08 1.86 -8.63
C PHE A 334 -7.61 0.44 -8.84
N ARG A 335 -7.52 -0.05 -10.09
CA ARG A 335 -7.88 -1.41 -10.50
C ARG A 335 -6.79 -1.99 -11.38
N PHE A 336 -6.58 -3.29 -11.31
CA PHE A 336 -5.83 -3.96 -12.35
C PHE A 336 -6.67 -3.96 -13.65
N HIS A 337 -6.14 -3.33 -14.69
CA HIS A 337 -6.72 -3.45 -16.01
C HIS A 337 -6.42 -4.86 -16.51
N ARG A 338 -7.44 -5.68 -16.71
CA ARG A 338 -7.30 -6.89 -17.50
C ARG A 338 -7.15 -6.46 -18.95
N ASP A 339 -6.07 -6.84 -19.61
CA ASP A 339 -5.97 -6.87 -21.07
C ASP A 339 -6.85 -8.02 -21.61
N SER A 340 -8.12 -8.06 -21.20
CA SER A 340 -9.09 -8.92 -21.84
C SER A 340 -9.58 -8.20 -23.10
N ALA A 341 -9.45 -8.89 -24.23
CA ALA A 341 -9.88 -8.49 -25.56
C ALA A 341 -11.39 -8.23 -25.66
N ALA A 342 -11.88 -7.26 -24.93
CA ALA A 342 -13.15 -6.56 -25.15
C ALA A 342 -13.03 -5.19 -24.49
N PRO A 343 -13.04 -4.10 -25.24
CA PRO A 343 -13.10 -2.76 -24.65
C PRO A 343 -14.44 -2.62 -23.97
N ARG A 344 -14.51 -2.79 -22.65
CA ARG A 344 -15.60 -2.18 -21.90
C ARG A 344 -15.36 -0.68 -21.98
N HIS A 345 -16.10 -0.07 -22.87
CA HIS A 345 -16.17 1.35 -23.16
C HIS A 345 -16.63 2.10 -21.90
N ASN A 346 -15.74 2.35 -20.94
CA ASN A 346 -15.90 3.50 -20.07
C ASN A 346 -15.29 4.69 -20.84
N GLN A 347 -15.99 5.13 -21.87
CA GLN A 347 -15.69 6.34 -22.64
C GLN A 347 -16.17 7.57 -21.85
N THR A 348 -15.63 7.75 -20.64
CA THR A 348 -15.79 9.03 -19.96
C THR A 348 -15.06 10.07 -20.81
N PRO A 349 -15.73 11.12 -21.27
CA PRO A 349 -15.05 12.19 -22.00
C PRO A 349 -13.94 12.80 -21.17
N PHE A 350 -12.85 13.20 -21.79
CA PHE A 350 -11.83 13.96 -21.09
C PHE A 350 -12.40 15.25 -20.51
N THR A 351 -12.01 15.56 -19.30
CA THR A 351 -12.48 16.76 -18.63
C THR A 351 -11.62 17.99 -18.99
N THR A 352 -10.33 17.77 -19.27
CA THR A 352 -9.37 18.83 -19.60
C THR A 352 -8.45 18.42 -20.76
N ALA A 353 -7.96 19.42 -21.51
CA ALA A 353 -6.94 19.19 -22.56
C ALA A 353 -5.65 18.58 -21.99
N HIS A 354 -5.28 18.90 -20.75
CA HIS A 354 -4.09 18.38 -20.09
C HIS A 354 -4.19 16.86 -19.84
N GLU A 355 -5.36 16.37 -19.48
CA GLU A 355 -5.63 14.94 -19.33
C GLU A 355 -5.44 14.18 -20.67
N LEU A 356 -5.93 14.74 -21.78
CA LEU A 356 -5.69 14.19 -23.12
C LEU A 356 -4.19 14.15 -23.45
N VAL A 357 -3.47 15.26 -23.25
CA VAL A 357 -2.02 15.33 -23.53
C VAL A 357 -1.26 14.30 -22.71
N SER A 358 -1.60 14.17 -21.42
CA SER A 358 -0.97 13.17 -20.53
C SER A 358 -1.21 11.73 -21.01
N GLU A 359 -2.42 11.43 -21.50
CA GLU A 359 -2.76 10.10 -22.05
C GLU A 359 -2.04 9.83 -23.38
N LEU A 360 -1.88 10.85 -24.23
CA LEU A 360 -1.13 10.71 -25.49
C LEU A 360 0.38 10.57 -25.25
N ASP A 361 0.94 11.30 -24.29
CA ASP A 361 2.34 11.15 -23.88
C ASP A 361 2.63 9.75 -23.33
N ASN A 362 1.73 9.20 -22.50
CA ASN A 362 1.84 7.84 -22.00
C ASN A 362 1.82 6.83 -23.15
N LEU A 363 0.89 7.00 -24.10
CA LEU A 363 0.83 6.15 -25.28
C LEU A 363 2.10 6.25 -26.14
N ALA A 364 2.63 7.46 -26.31
CA ALA A 364 3.88 7.66 -27.05
C ALA A 364 5.08 7.00 -26.35
N ALA A 365 5.09 6.98 -25.00
CA ALA A 365 6.09 6.27 -24.20
C ALA A 365 5.97 4.74 -24.39
N ASP A 366 4.76 4.21 -24.35
CA ASP A 366 4.47 2.78 -24.58
C ASP A 366 4.93 2.35 -25.98
N LEU A 367 4.64 3.16 -27.00
CA LEU A 367 5.05 2.89 -28.38
C LEU A 367 6.58 2.90 -28.55
N ARG A 368 7.29 3.82 -27.89
CA ARG A 368 8.77 3.84 -27.88
C ARG A 368 9.36 2.63 -27.15
N ALA A 369 8.62 2.07 -26.18
CA ALA A 369 9.03 0.87 -25.45
C ALA A 369 8.77 -0.44 -26.21
N GLY A 370 8.15 -0.38 -27.41
CA GLY A 370 7.89 -1.56 -28.23
C GLY A 370 6.56 -2.25 -27.98
N ALA A 371 5.66 -1.68 -27.18
CA ALA A 371 4.31 -2.19 -26.92
C ALA A 371 3.35 -1.79 -28.06
N THR A 372 3.49 -2.38 -29.26
CA THR A 372 2.94 -1.80 -30.50
C THR A 372 1.83 -2.55 -31.21
N ASP A 373 1.10 -3.42 -30.56
CA ASP A 373 -0.10 -3.95 -31.17
C ASP A 373 -1.22 -2.86 -31.17
N ASP A 374 -1.68 -2.47 -32.37
CA ASP A 374 -2.79 -1.53 -32.60
C ASP A 374 -2.57 -0.08 -32.08
N ALA A 375 -1.43 0.53 -32.39
CA ALA A 375 -1.14 1.94 -32.03
C ALA A 375 -2.18 2.92 -32.58
N ALA A 376 -2.58 2.76 -33.83
CA ALA A 376 -3.58 3.61 -34.50
C ALA A 376 -4.95 3.54 -33.80
N GLY A 377 -5.44 2.35 -33.50
CA GLY A 377 -6.69 2.17 -32.79
C GLY A 377 -6.65 2.68 -31.34
N LYS A 378 -5.49 2.62 -30.68
CA LYS A 378 -5.29 3.23 -29.35
C LYS A 378 -5.39 4.75 -29.39
N ILE A 379 -4.84 5.40 -30.43
CA ILE A 379 -4.94 6.85 -30.65
C ILE A 379 -6.37 7.24 -30.96
N GLU A 380 -7.02 6.58 -31.91
CA GLU A 380 -8.39 6.88 -32.29
C GLU A 380 -9.37 6.79 -31.13
N ARG A 381 -9.24 5.76 -30.30
CA ARG A 381 -10.06 5.62 -29.08
C ARG A 381 -9.89 6.79 -28.11
N ARG A 382 -8.69 7.34 -27.96
CA ARG A 382 -8.44 8.52 -27.11
C ARG A 382 -9.02 9.79 -27.74
N LEU A 383 -8.79 9.99 -29.02
CA LEU A 383 -9.36 11.14 -29.75
C LEU A 383 -10.91 11.12 -29.75
N GLY A 384 -11.51 9.94 -29.77
CA GLY A 384 -12.98 9.78 -29.67
C GLY A 384 -13.57 10.21 -28.31
N ARG A 385 -12.74 10.31 -27.26
CA ARG A 385 -13.15 10.79 -25.92
C ARG A 385 -13.13 12.31 -25.78
N ILE A 386 -12.66 13.04 -26.79
CA ILE A 386 -12.66 14.52 -26.76
C ILE A 386 -14.10 15.01 -26.96
N PRO A 387 -14.61 15.89 -26.07
CA PRO A 387 -15.93 16.48 -26.27
C PRO A 387 -16.00 17.22 -27.61
N ALA A 388 -17.03 16.95 -28.39
CA ALA A 388 -17.17 17.46 -29.79
C ALA A 388 -16.98 18.98 -29.91
N LYS A 389 -17.48 19.74 -28.93
CA LYS A 389 -17.35 21.22 -28.88
C LYS A 389 -15.93 21.74 -28.61
N GLN A 390 -15.01 20.88 -28.17
CA GLN A 390 -13.67 21.27 -27.76
C GLN A 390 -12.59 20.63 -28.65
N ARG A 391 -12.99 19.79 -29.59
CA ARG A 391 -12.09 18.93 -30.35
C ARG A 391 -10.98 19.73 -31.08
N ASP A 392 -11.38 20.74 -31.83
CA ASP A 392 -10.41 21.53 -32.62
C ASP A 392 -9.44 22.33 -31.74
N ALA A 393 -9.96 22.91 -30.63
CA ALA A 393 -9.13 23.67 -29.67
C ALA A 393 -8.17 22.81 -28.88
N TRP A 394 -8.46 21.54 -28.66
CA TRP A 394 -7.60 20.62 -27.90
C TRP A 394 -6.57 19.95 -28.80
N LEU A 395 -6.92 19.62 -30.03
CA LEU A 395 -5.98 19.07 -31.02
C LEU A 395 -4.90 20.08 -31.38
N ALA A 396 -5.23 21.36 -31.53
CA ALA A 396 -4.25 22.42 -31.75
C ALA A 396 -3.25 22.64 -30.59
N ARG A 397 -3.48 22.05 -29.43
CA ARG A 397 -2.55 22.07 -28.28
C ARG A 397 -1.69 20.80 -28.16
N ALA A 398 -2.02 19.78 -28.92
CA ALA A 398 -1.34 18.49 -28.91
C ALA A 398 -0.27 18.39 -30.04
N GLU A 399 -0.25 19.34 -30.98
CA GLU A 399 0.82 19.55 -31.97
C GLU A 399 2.00 20.29 -31.33
#